data_e0715f7d2901348766dcd2387f7c3a8e
#
_entry.id   e0715f7d2901348766dcd2387f7c3a8e
#
_cell.length_a   1.000
_cell.length_b   1.000
_cell.length_c   1.000
_cell.angle_alpha   90.00
_cell.angle_beta   90.00
_cell.angle_gamma   90.00
#
_symmetry.space_group_name_H-M   'P 1'
#
loop_
_entity.id
_entity.type
_entity.pdbx_description
1 polymer ?
#
loop_
_entity_poly.entity_id
_entity_poly.type
_entity_poly.pdbx_seq_one_letter_code
_entity_poly.pdbx_strand_id
1 'polypeptide(L)'
;MPWIENVSLGDIPKGRHHNAGENSMLIQIVDPGMEFPAPMHKFKETHQFQFLDLERDDDFPEELKINDAQAAELVGLLQHALDKRMNVVVHCVAGVCRSGAVCELGVMLGFNDCEVFRSPNLLVKHKMMKVLGMTYDEDEPHTINGIELDSGLIVPKNYEGDI
;
A
#
# COMPACT_ATOMS: atom_id res chain seq x y z
N MET A 1 10.22 -3.90 -16.15
CA MET A 1 9.58 -4.17 -14.85
C MET A 1 8.56 -3.10 -14.56
N PRO A 2 7.33 -3.48 -14.12
CA PRO A 2 6.33 -2.48 -13.76
C PRO A 2 6.71 -1.75 -12.48
N TRP A 3 6.14 -0.58 -12.30
CA TRP A 3 6.36 0.24 -11.11
C TRP A 3 5.07 0.39 -10.32
N ILE A 4 5.19 0.80 -9.06
CA ILE A 4 4.05 1.09 -8.20
C ILE A 4 4.29 2.44 -7.53
N GLU A 5 3.24 3.25 -7.49
CA GLU A 5 3.31 4.60 -6.95
C GLU A 5 2.11 4.88 -6.05
N ASN A 6 2.37 5.47 -4.87
CA ASN A 6 1.31 5.88 -3.95
C ASN A 6 1.05 7.38 -4.13
N VAL A 7 -0.22 7.74 -4.26
CA VAL A 7 -0.63 9.13 -4.47
C VAL A 7 -1.84 9.47 -3.61
N SER A 8 -2.17 10.75 -3.54
CA SER A 8 -3.31 11.21 -2.75
C SER A 8 -4.61 11.11 -3.56
N LEU A 9 -5.72 11.19 -2.84
CA LEU A 9 -7.04 11.21 -3.47
C LEU A 9 -7.14 12.36 -4.47
N GLY A 10 -6.62 13.53 -4.09
CA GLY A 10 -6.70 14.71 -4.94
C GLY A 10 -5.84 14.62 -6.21
N ASP A 11 -4.85 13.74 -6.21
CA ASP A 11 -3.99 13.57 -7.37
C ASP A 11 -4.69 12.79 -8.50
N ILE A 12 -5.67 11.97 -8.15
CA ILE A 12 -6.32 11.06 -9.12
C ILE A 12 -7.08 11.81 -10.22
N PRO A 13 -7.98 12.75 -9.89
CA PRO A 13 -8.69 13.48 -10.96
C PRO A 13 -7.79 14.39 -11.76
N LYS A 14 -6.62 14.73 -11.22
CA LYS A 14 -5.68 15.63 -11.88
C LYS A 14 -4.58 14.88 -12.63
N GLY A 15 -4.57 13.56 -12.52
CA GLY A 15 -3.56 12.75 -13.19
C GLY A 15 -2.15 12.99 -12.68
N ARG A 16 -2.01 13.38 -11.41
CA ARG A 16 -0.69 13.67 -10.84
C ARG A 16 0.02 12.40 -10.39
N HIS A 17 0.51 11.66 -11.33
CA HIS A 17 1.29 10.45 -11.10
C HIS A 17 2.06 10.17 -12.40
N HIS A 18 2.98 9.24 -12.34
CA HIS A 18 3.71 8.86 -13.53
C HIS A 18 2.71 8.32 -14.57
N ASN A 19 3.05 8.48 -15.84
CA ASN A 19 2.19 7.96 -16.89
C ASN A 19 2.19 6.43 -16.83
N ALA A 20 1.05 5.87 -16.43
CA ALA A 20 0.94 4.44 -16.18
C ALA A 20 0.73 3.62 -17.46
N GLY A 21 0.37 4.27 -18.55
CA GLY A 21 0.13 3.57 -19.81
C GLY A 21 -1.21 2.85 -19.82
N GLU A 22 -1.47 2.13 -20.90
CA GLU A 22 -2.74 1.43 -21.05
C GLU A 22 -2.81 0.18 -20.17
N ASN A 23 -1.68 -0.52 -20.01
CA ASN A 23 -1.63 -1.74 -19.22
C ASN A 23 -1.34 -1.35 -17.77
N SER A 24 -2.36 -0.83 -17.10
CA SER A 24 -2.20 -0.25 -15.78
C SER A 24 -3.39 -0.56 -14.87
N MET A 25 -3.13 -0.50 -13.57
CA MET A 25 -4.12 -0.79 -12.54
C MET A 25 -4.19 0.38 -11.58
N LEU A 26 -5.41 0.76 -11.20
CA LEU A 26 -5.64 1.75 -10.15
C LEU A 26 -6.23 1.03 -8.95
N ILE A 27 -5.64 1.21 -7.78
CA ILE A 27 -6.19 0.71 -6.52
C ILE A 27 -6.61 1.93 -5.72
N GLN A 28 -7.89 2.01 -5.39
CA GLN A 28 -8.45 3.15 -4.67
C GLN A 28 -8.86 2.74 -3.27
N ILE A 29 -8.36 3.45 -2.28
CA ILE A 29 -8.66 3.19 -0.88
C ILE A 29 -9.17 4.47 -0.25
N VAL A 30 -10.40 4.46 0.22
CA VAL A 30 -11.01 5.63 0.87
C VAL A 30 -11.66 5.20 2.17
N ASP A 31 -12.05 6.18 2.98
CA ASP A 31 -12.79 5.89 4.21
C ASP A 31 -14.17 5.38 3.85
N PRO A 32 -14.76 4.51 4.67
CA PRO A 32 -16.11 4.03 4.43
C PRO A 32 -17.08 5.20 4.28
N GLY A 33 -17.88 5.15 3.23
CA GLY A 33 -18.85 6.21 2.95
C GLY A 33 -18.35 7.33 2.06
N MET A 34 -17.05 7.39 1.79
CA MET A 34 -16.52 8.39 0.87
C MET A 34 -16.66 7.93 -0.57
N GLU A 35 -16.82 8.89 -1.45
CA GLU A 35 -16.86 8.57 -2.88
C GLU A 35 -15.46 8.39 -3.42
N PHE A 36 -15.34 7.55 -4.41
CA PHE A 36 -14.05 7.34 -5.06
C PHE A 36 -13.86 8.43 -6.14
N PRO A 37 -12.68 9.05 -6.19
CA PRO A 37 -12.43 10.08 -7.19
C PRO A 37 -12.34 9.45 -8.58
N ALA A 38 -12.90 10.14 -9.57
CA ALA A 38 -12.83 9.69 -10.94
C ALA A 38 -11.43 9.97 -11.49
N PRO A 39 -10.74 8.97 -12.05
CA PRO A 39 -9.40 9.19 -12.55
C PRO A 39 -9.38 9.91 -13.88
N MET A 40 -8.36 10.75 -14.06
CA MET A 40 -8.13 11.38 -15.35
C MET A 40 -7.52 10.35 -16.32
N HIS A 41 -6.58 9.55 -15.83
CA HIS A 41 -5.93 8.53 -16.64
C HIS A 41 -6.88 7.34 -16.82
N LYS A 42 -6.86 6.74 -18.01
CA LYS A 42 -7.70 5.58 -18.27
C LYS A 42 -6.94 4.31 -17.93
N PHE A 43 -7.23 3.77 -16.75
CA PHE A 43 -6.61 2.53 -16.30
C PHE A 43 -7.32 1.32 -16.91
N LYS A 44 -6.57 0.26 -17.13
CA LYS A 44 -7.14 -0.98 -17.64
C LYS A 44 -8.02 -1.64 -16.59
N GLU A 45 -7.59 -1.58 -15.33
CA GLU A 45 -8.34 -2.14 -14.20
C GLU A 45 -8.41 -1.14 -13.08
N THR A 46 -9.54 -1.10 -12.38
CA THR A 46 -9.70 -0.26 -11.20
C THR A 46 -10.34 -1.11 -10.12
N HIS A 47 -9.75 -1.09 -8.94
CA HIS A 47 -10.23 -1.86 -7.79
C HIS A 47 -10.40 -0.93 -6.60
N GLN A 48 -11.51 -1.07 -5.88
CA GLN A 48 -11.92 -0.10 -4.87
C GLN A 48 -12.09 -0.76 -3.52
N PHE A 49 -11.58 -0.10 -2.49
CA PHE A 49 -11.62 -0.59 -1.12
C PHE A 49 -12.04 0.53 -0.19
N GLN A 50 -12.77 0.19 0.87
CA GLN A 50 -13.15 1.15 1.89
C GLN A 50 -12.77 0.59 3.25
N PHE A 51 -11.86 1.27 3.95
CA PHE A 51 -11.53 0.99 5.35
C PHE A 51 -10.76 2.19 5.89
N LEU A 52 -10.83 2.37 7.20
CA LEU A 52 -10.20 3.52 7.84
C LEU A 52 -8.69 3.32 7.99
N ASP A 53 -8.00 4.43 8.20
CA ASP A 53 -6.55 4.43 8.41
C ASP A 53 -6.26 4.16 9.89
N LEU A 54 -6.55 2.96 10.33
CA LEU A 54 -6.30 2.51 11.69
C LEU A 54 -5.09 1.58 11.69
N GLU A 55 -4.21 1.75 12.65
CA GLU A 55 -2.93 1.04 12.61
C GLU A 55 -2.81 -0.10 13.60
N ARG A 56 -3.74 -0.22 14.53
CA ARG A 56 -3.64 -1.25 15.56
C ARG A 56 -4.78 -2.24 15.44
N ASP A 57 -4.48 -3.48 15.73
CA ASP A 57 -5.48 -4.54 15.61
C ASP A 57 -6.59 -4.39 16.64
N ASP A 58 -6.35 -3.66 17.71
CA ASP A 58 -7.36 -3.39 18.73
C ASP A 58 -8.01 -2.00 18.60
N ASP A 59 -7.74 -1.28 17.51
CA ASP A 59 -8.36 0.00 17.28
C ASP A 59 -9.85 -0.16 16.98
N PHE A 60 -10.61 0.86 17.27
CA PHE A 60 -12.05 0.93 17.01
C PHE A 60 -12.35 1.88 15.88
N PRO A 61 -13.41 1.66 15.17
CA PRO A 61 -14.30 0.49 15.23
C PRO A 61 -13.73 -0.66 14.44
N GLU A 62 -13.93 -1.83 14.97
CA GLU A 62 -13.37 -3.05 14.39
C GLU A 62 -13.79 -3.27 12.94
N GLU A 63 -15.08 -3.08 12.67
CA GLU A 63 -15.62 -3.34 11.35
C GLU A 63 -15.20 -2.32 10.29
N LEU A 64 -14.55 -1.23 10.67
CA LEU A 64 -14.12 -0.21 9.73
C LEU A 64 -12.64 -0.28 9.39
N LYS A 65 -11.90 -1.19 10.01
CA LYS A 65 -10.50 -1.33 9.64
C LYS A 65 -10.34 -2.45 8.60
N ILE A 66 -9.18 -2.50 7.99
CA ILE A 66 -8.92 -3.53 6.98
C ILE A 66 -9.13 -4.91 7.59
N ASN A 67 -9.76 -5.80 6.83
CA ASN A 67 -9.97 -7.19 7.26
C ASN A 67 -9.10 -8.13 6.45
N ASP A 68 -9.08 -9.40 6.85
CA ASP A 68 -8.23 -10.39 6.21
C ASP A 68 -8.59 -10.63 4.75
N ALA A 69 -9.88 -10.55 4.41
CA ALA A 69 -10.32 -10.74 3.03
C ALA A 69 -9.82 -9.60 2.15
N GLN A 70 -9.87 -8.36 2.65
CA GLN A 70 -9.37 -7.21 1.90
C GLN A 70 -7.85 -7.31 1.71
N ALA A 71 -7.14 -7.74 2.75
CA ALA A 71 -5.69 -7.91 2.66
C ALA A 71 -5.34 -8.98 1.62
N ALA A 72 -6.08 -10.08 1.61
CA ALA A 72 -5.85 -11.14 0.64
C ALA A 72 -6.13 -10.66 -0.78
N GLU A 73 -7.18 -9.85 -0.96
CA GLU A 73 -7.51 -9.31 -2.26
C GLU A 73 -6.41 -8.36 -2.74
N LEU A 74 -5.92 -7.49 -1.86
CA LEU A 74 -4.85 -6.56 -2.23
C LEU A 74 -3.59 -7.29 -2.66
N VAL A 75 -3.20 -8.32 -1.92
CA VAL A 75 -2.03 -9.12 -2.29
C VAL A 75 -2.25 -9.80 -3.64
N GLY A 76 -3.44 -10.37 -3.83
CA GLY A 76 -3.76 -11.03 -5.10
C GLY A 76 -3.71 -10.06 -6.28
N LEU A 77 -4.18 -8.83 -6.08
CA LEU A 77 -4.14 -7.81 -7.13
C LEU A 77 -2.71 -7.43 -7.47
N LEU A 78 -1.86 -7.27 -6.46
CA LEU A 78 -0.45 -6.95 -6.71
C LEU A 78 0.25 -8.08 -7.46
N GLN A 79 -0.02 -9.33 -7.09
CA GLN A 79 0.56 -10.48 -7.77
C GLN A 79 0.06 -10.56 -9.21
N HIS A 80 -1.23 -10.32 -9.42
CA HIS A 80 -1.83 -10.30 -10.74
C HIS A 80 -1.20 -9.21 -11.60
N ALA A 81 -1.08 -8.00 -11.06
CA ALA A 81 -0.49 -6.88 -11.79
C ALA A 81 0.96 -7.15 -12.17
N LEU A 82 1.70 -7.76 -11.23
CA LEU A 82 3.09 -8.07 -11.49
C LEU A 82 3.20 -9.13 -12.61
N ASP A 83 2.36 -10.15 -12.54
CA ASP A 83 2.33 -11.21 -13.54
C ASP A 83 1.97 -10.66 -14.93
N LYS A 84 1.05 -9.71 -14.98
CA LYS A 84 0.62 -9.08 -16.24
C LYS A 84 1.46 -7.86 -16.60
N ARG A 85 2.48 -7.56 -15.82
CA ARG A 85 3.40 -6.44 -16.03
C ARG A 85 2.68 -5.10 -16.08
N MET A 86 1.70 -4.91 -15.20
CA MET A 86 0.93 -3.68 -15.13
C MET A 86 1.58 -2.70 -14.17
N ASN A 87 1.65 -1.44 -14.58
CA ASN A 87 2.02 -0.39 -13.65
C ASN A 87 0.85 -0.15 -12.71
N VAL A 88 1.12 0.14 -11.45
CA VAL A 88 0.08 0.30 -10.43
C VAL A 88 0.16 1.67 -9.81
N VAL A 89 -0.99 2.36 -9.78
CA VAL A 89 -1.14 3.57 -9.00
C VAL A 89 -2.10 3.21 -7.86
N VAL A 90 -1.71 3.47 -6.63
CA VAL A 90 -2.55 3.20 -5.48
C VAL A 90 -2.72 4.49 -4.70
N HIS A 91 -3.97 4.84 -4.35
CA HIS A 91 -4.21 6.04 -3.57
C HIS A 91 -5.01 5.74 -2.32
N CYS A 92 -4.85 6.58 -1.32
CA CYS A 92 -5.76 6.69 -0.19
C CYS A 92 -6.12 8.15 -0.08
N VAL A 93 -6.50 8.66 1.08
CA VAL A 93 -6.88 10.06 1.17
C VAL A 93 -5.63 10.95 1.08
N ALA A 94 -4.64 10.74 1.95
CA ALA A 94 -3.41 11.53 1.95
C ALA A 94 -2.34 10.99 1.00
N GLY A 95 -2.44 9.72 0.59
CA GLY A 95 -1.45 9.13 -0.29
C GLY A 95 -0.19 8.68 0.42
N VAL A 96 -0.23 8.51 1.73
CA VAL A 96 0.97 8.25 2.52
C VAL A 96 0.91 6.93 3.29
N CYS A 97 -0.19 6.66 3.99
CA CYS A 97 -0.23 5.55 4.92
C CYS A 97 -0.84 4.27 4.36
N ARG A 98 -2.14 4.27 4.06
CA ARG A 98 -2.80 3.07 3.52
C ARG A 98 -2.22 2.72 2.16
N SER A 99 -2.16 3.69 1.26
CA SER A 99 -1.57 3.47 -0.05
C SER A 99 -0.07 3.21 0.07
N GLY A 100 0.57 3.82 1.07
CA GLY A 100 1.99 3.57 1.34
C GLY A 100 2.26 2.13 1.70
N ALA A 101 1.37 1.51 2.49
CA ALA A 101 1.52 0.11 2.87
C ALA A 101 1.38 -0.81 1.65
N VAL A 102 0.41 -0.53 0.78
CA VAL A 102 0.22 -1.31 -0.44
C VAL A 102 1.43 -1.16 -1.36
N CYS A 103 1.93 0.07 -1.49
CA CYS A 103 3.11 0.35 -2.29
C CYS A 103 4.32 -0.41 -1.76
N GLU A 104 4.49 -0.40 -0.43
CA GLU A 104 5.61 -1.10 0.21
C GLU A 104 5.56 -2.60 -0.11
N LEU A 105 4.39 -3.21 0.01
CA LEU A 105 4.23 -4.62 -0.31
C LEU A 105 4.48 -4.89 -1.79
N GLY A 106 4.06 -3.98 -2.65
CA GLY A 106 4.33 -4.12 -4.08
C GLY A 106 5.82 -4.14 -4.37
N VAL A 107 6.56 -3.23 -3.72
CA VAL A 107 8.01 -3.18 -3.89
C VAL A 107 8.63 -4.49 -3.37
N MET A 108 8.15 -4.98 -2.23
CA MET A 108 8.64 -6.25 -1.69
C MET A 108 8.38 -7.42 -2.64
N LEU A 109 7.30 -7.36 -3.42
CA LEU A 109 6.95 -8.41 -4.37
C LEU A 109 7.71 -8.30 -5.69
N GLY A 110 8.31 -7.16 -5.98
CA GLY A 110 9.13 -7.01 -7.17
C GLY A 110 8.85 -5.80 -8.06
N PHE A 111 7.88 -4.96 -7.68
CA PHE A 111 7.64 -3.73 -8.44
C PHE A 111 8.79 -2.75 -8.24
N ASN A 112 9.05 -1.95 -9.27
CA ASN A 112 10.00 -0.86 -9.12
C ASN A 112 9.38 0.23 -8.26
N ASP A 113 10.16 0.80 -7.37
CA ASP A 113 9.74 1.83 -6.44
C ASP A 113 9.86 3.20 -7.11
N CYS A 114 8.76 3.96 -7.15
CA CYS A 114 8.80 5.33 -7.68
C CYS A 114 9.38 6.31 -6.67
N GLU A 115 9.70 5.80 -5.46
CA GLU A 115 10.36 6.60 -4.42
C GLU A 115 9.59 7.82 -3.97
N VAL A 116 8.27 7.74 -4.02
CA VAL A 116 7.41 8.77 -3.45
C VAL A 116 7.37 8.54 -1.93
N PHE A 117 7.37 9.63 -1.17
CA PHE A 117 7.34 9.52 0.28
C PHE A 117 6.16 8.70 0.75
N ARG A 118 6.41 7.81 1.68
CA ARG A 118 5.35 7.03 2.31
C ARG A 118 5.70 6.69 3.76
N SER A 119 4.65 6.55 4.55
CA SER A 119 4.78 6.09 5.93
C SER A 119 3.73 4.98 6.08
N PRO A 120 4.09 3.75 5.77
CA PRO A 120 3.12 2.66 5.64
C PRO A 120 2.30 2.43 6.91
N ASN A 121 0.98 2.30 6.71
CA ASN A 121 0.07 1.89 7.79
C ASN A 121 0.46 0.48 8.21
N LEU A 122 0.83 0.30 9.47
CA LEU A 122 1.39 -0.98 9.93
C LEU A 122 0.36 -2.10 9.93
N LEU A 123 -0.90 -1.80 10.23
CA LEU A 123 -1.93 -2.83 10.23
C LEU A 123 -2.13 -3.38 8.81
N VAL A 124 -2.23 -2.50 7.83
CA VAL A 124 -2.39 -2.91 6.44
C VAL A 124 -1.18 -3.73 6.01
N LYS A 125 0.00 -3.23 6.32
CA LYS A 125 1.24 -3.89 5.94
C LYS A 125 1.34 -5.30 6.55
N HIS A 126 1.06 -5.42 7.86
CA HIS A 126 1.18 -6.71 8.53
C HIS A 126 0.14 -7.71 8.07
N LYS A 127 -1.09 -7.26 7.82
CA LYS A 127 -2.12 -8.16 7.32
C LYS A 127 -1.77 -8.68 5.94
N MET A 128 -1.23 -7.83 5.08
CA MET A 128 -0.79 -8.26 3.75
C MET A 128 0.41 -9.21 3.84
N MET A 129 1.36 -8.91 4.74
CA MET A 129 2.51 -9.80 4.96
C MET A 129 2.05 -11.17 5.43
N LYS A 130 1.05 -11.21 6.30
CA LYS A 130 0.51 -12.45 6.80
C LYS A 130 -0.09 -13.30 5.69
N VAL A 131 -0.74 -12.68 4.72
CA VAL A 131 -1.28 -13.38 3.55
C VAL A 131 -0.15 -14.07 2.79
N LEU A 132 1.02 -13.45 2.74
CA LEU A 132 2.17 -14.02 2.06
C LEU A 132 2.94 -15.03 2.92
N GLY A 133 2.43 -15.35 4.10
CA GLY A 133 3.09 -16.28 4.99
C GLY A 133 4.26 -15.68 5.76
N MET A 134 4.39 -14.35 5.75
CA MET A 134 5.43 -13.65 6.48
C MET A 134 4.94 -13.37 7.88
N THR A 135 5.84 -13.49 8.86
CA THR A 135 5.47 -13.23 10.25
C THR A 135 6.08 -11.91 10.70
N TYR A 136 5.41 -11.29 11.65
CA TYR A 136 5.88 -10.06 12.22
C TYR A 136 5.61 -10.13 13.72
N ASP A 137 6.66 -9.89 14.52
CA ASP A 137 6.54 -9.91 15.96
C ASP A 137 6.69 -8.48 16.47
N GLU A 138 5.60 -7.94 16.98
CA GLU A 138 5.59 -6.57 17.45
C GLU A 138 6.37 -6.41 18.75
N ASP A 139 6.63 -7.50 19.43
CA ASP A 139 7.36 -7.45 20.69
C ASP A 139 8.86 -7.50 20.49
N GLU A 140 9.31 -7.75 19.29
CA GLU A 140 10.73 -7.79 19.02
C GLU A 140 11.23 -6.44 18.54
N PRO A 141 12.49 -6.11 18.81
CA PRO A 141 13.06 -4.88 18.26
C PRO A 141 13.03 -4.96 16.74
N HIS A 142 12.64 -3.88 16.13
CA HIS A 142 12.58 -3.84 14.68
C HIS A 142 13.94 -3.52 14.13
N THR A 143 14.41 -4.33 13.20
CA THR A 143 15.68 -4.09 12.58
C THR A 143 15.46 -3.86 11.10
N ILE A 144 16.16 -2.89 10.58
CA ILE A 144 16.10 -2.59 9.18
C ILE A 144 17.49 -2.71 8.73
N ASN A 145 17.72 -3.58 7.81
CA ASN A 145 19.04 -3.80 7.30
C ASN A 145 19.99 -4.22 8.40
N GLY A 146 19.46 -4.89 9.39
CA GLY A 146 20.28 -5.30 10.51
C GLY A 146 20.49 -4.19 11.53
N ILE A 147 19.91 -3.03 11.27
CA ILE A 147 19.99 -1.93 12.23
C ILE A 147 18.73 -1.98 13.05
N GLU A 148 18.91 -2.13 14.33
CA GLU A 148 17.78 -2.18 15.22
C GLU A 148 17.17 -0.81 15.43
N LEU A 149 15.86 -0.74 15.36
CA LEU A 149 15.15 0.49 15.59
C LEU A 149 14.27 0.30 16.79
N ASP A 150 14.35 1.22 17.70
CA ASP A 150 13.59 1.12 18.92
C ASP A 150 12.25 1.81 18.83
N SER A 151 11.94 2.38 17.71
CA SER A 151 10.70 3.11 17.54
C SER A 151 9.57 2.27 16.99
N GLY A 152 9.81 1.02 16.76
CA GLY A 152 8.82 0.19 16.11
C GLY A 152 8.81 0.32 14.62
N LEU A 153 9.66 1.15 14.08
CA LEU A 153 9.76 1.27 12.65
C LEU A 153 10.52 0.10 12.12
N ILE A 154 10.08 -0.37 10.98
CA ILE A 154 10.82 -1.39 10.32
C ILE A 154 11.66 -0.70 9.30
N VAL A 155 12.92 -0.70 9.55
CA VAL A 155 13.84 -0.05 8.68
C VAL A 155 14.61 -1.12 7.99
N PRO A 156 14.61 -1.15 6.70
CA PRO A 156 15.36 -2.12 5.95
C PRO A 156 16.81 -1.91 6.25
N LYS A 157 17.53 -2.97 6.19
CA LYS A 157 18.88 -2.93 6.48
C LYS A 157 19.65 -1.98 5.73
N ASN A 158 19.34 -1.79 4.52
CA ASN A 158 19.98 -0.82 3.71
C ASN A 158 19.09 0.35 3.63
N TYR A 159 18.08 0.36 4.43
CA TYR A 159 17.16 1.38 4.43
C TYR A 159 17.53 2.18 5.61
N GLU A 160 18.20 3.08 5.47
CA GLU A 160 18.55 3.84 6.54
C GLU A 160 17.59 4.86 6.84
N GLY A 161 17.05 4.72 7.61
CA GLY A 161 16.19 5.56 7.91
C GLY A 161 15.02 5.44 7.89
N ASP A 162 14.91 5.24 7.68
CA ASP A 162 13.98 5.08 7.72
C ASP A 162 13.60 4.87 8.41
N ILE A 163 14.18 4.92 8.67
CA ILE A 163 13.85 4.28 9.18
C ILE A 163 13.09 4.59 9.25
#